data_e7b2a7ea8dc03350c947876bca0d15fd
#
_entry.id   e7b2a7ea8dc03350c947876bca0d15fd
#
_cell.length_a   1.000
_cell.length_b   1.000
_cell.length_c   1.000
_cell.angle_alpha   90.00
_cell.angle_beta   90.00
_cell.angle_gamma   90.00
#
_symmetry.space_group_name_H-M   'P 1'
#
loop_
_entity.id
_entity.type
_entity.pdbx_description
1 polymer ?
#
loop_
_entity_poly.entity_id
_entity_poly.type
_entity_poly.pdbx_seq_one_letter_code
_entity_poly.pdbx_strand_id
1 'polypeptide(L)'
;MENYLGEIRAFSYGRAPRGWVPCSGQLLPIAQNQALFALIGVYYGGNGTTNFQLPNLNGRTIVGTGSSKSGTNYPIGQPGGAETVTLNLNQLPQHNHLLRVSSVYDLGSPSTNFLGNPDIKGTSPVSNKANVNLYSPNAGTLTAMAPCITSTGSNLPHENRQPYLVINYCIATQGIFPSRQ
;
A
#
# COMPACT_ATOMS: atom_id res chain seq x y z
N MET A 1 5.24 21.01 -36.26
CA MET A 1 4.08 21.03 -35.36
C MET A 1 4.49 21.89 -34.20
N GLU A 2 3.82 23.00 -33.99
CA GLU A 2 4.12 23.93 -32.91
C GLU A 2 3.53 23.39 -31.61
N ASN A 3 4.30 23.44 -30.52
CA ASN A 3 3.88 23.04 -29.18
C ASN A 3 3.54 24.27 -28.34
N TYR A 4 2.62 24.11 -27.39
CA TYR A 4 2.35 25.13 -26.40
C TYR A 4 3.41 25.09 -25.30
N LEU A 5 3.79 26.26 -24.80
CA LEU A 5 4.64 26.36 -23.62
C LEU A 5 3.94 25.69 -22.42
N GLY A 6 4.66 24.86 -21.68
CA GLY A 6 4.11 24.11 -20.55
C GLY A 6 3.31 22.85 -20.95
N GLU A 7 3.19 22.52 -22.26
CA GLU A 7 2.57 21.28 -22.71
C GLU A 7 3.36 20.06 -22.21
N ILE A 8 2.67 19.07 -21.68
CA ILE A 8 3.27 17.77 -21.30
C ILE A 8 2.91 16.74 -22.36
N ARG A 9 3.92 16.05 -22.86
CA ARG A 9 3.77 15.01 -23.89
C ARG A 9 4.56 13.76 -23.53
N ALA A 10 4.02 12.61 -23.87
CA ALA A 10 4.67 11.31 -23.74
C ALA A 10 5.50 11.00 -24.98
N PHE A 11 6.74 10.54 -24.77
CA PHE A 11 7.66 10.13 -25.82
C PHE A 11 8.09 8.69 -25.58
N SER A 12 8.11 7.88 -26.65
CA SER A 12 8.49 6.47 -26.59
C SER A 12 10.02 6.25 -26.51
N TYR A 13 10.81 7.31 -26.60
CA TYR A 13 12.27 7.27 -26.56
C TYR A 13 12.83 8.00 -25.33
N GLY A 14 14.00 7.57 -24.86
CA GLY A 14 14.57 7.98 -23.56
C GLY A 14 15.26 9.36 -23.56
N ARG A 15 15.24 10.12 -24.66
CA ARG A 15 15.87 11.44 -24.74
C ARG A 15 14.81 12.53 -24.92
N ALA A 16 14.88 13.60 -24.12
CA ALA A 16 14.00 14.76 -24.32
C ALA A 16 14.35 15.47 -25.65
N PRO A 17 13.36 15.83 -26.47
CA PRO A 17 13.59 16.64 -27.66
C PRO A 17 14.12 18.04 -27.31
N ARG A 18 14.66 18.75 -28.30
CA ARG A 18 15.07 20.15 -28.13
C ARG A 18 13.87 21.01 -27.71
N GLY A 19 14.05 21.86 -26.69
CA GLY A 19 12.98 22.69 -26.13
C GLY A 19 12.04 21.96 -25.16
N TRP A 20 12.34 20.71 -24.82
CA TRP A 20 11.62 19.89 -23.85
C TRP A 20 12.54 19.43 -22.73
N VAL A 21 11.97 19.22 -21.55
CA VAL A 21 12.67 18.76 -20.36
C VAL A 21 11.86 17.65 -19.70
N PRO A 22 12.47 16.55 -19.19
CA PRO A 22 11.74 15.48 -18.54
C PRO A 22 10.95 15.99 -17.31
N CYS A 23 9.79 15.41 -17.06
CA CYS A 23 8.97 15.69 -15.88
C CYS A 23 9.44 14.85 -14.68
N SER A 24 10.63 15.14 -14.16
CA SER A 24 11.28 14.41 -13.05
C SER A 24 11.39 15.25 -11.77
N GLY A 25 10.67 16.36 -11.67
CA GLY A 25 10.62 17.19 -10.47
C GLY A 25 11.85 18.09 -10.25
N GLN A 26 12.64 18.35 -11.28
CA GLN A 26 13.81 19.20 -11.15
C GLN A 26 13.43 20.69 -10.99
N LEU A 27 14.31 21.41 -10.30
CA LEU A 27 14.20 22.86 -10.11
C LEU A 27 14.75 23.60 -11.34
N LEU A 28 14.01 24.60 -11.82
CA LEU A 28 14.44 25.51 -12.86
C LEU A 28 14.58 26.94 -12.32
N PRO A 29 15.61 27.70 -12.77
CA PRO A 29 15.73 29.11 -12.43
C PRO A 29 14.68 29.95 -13.14
N ILE A 30 13.99 30.81 -12.40
CA ILE A 30 12.94 31.71 -12.94
C ILE A 30 13.54 32.68 -13.98
N ALA A 31 14.74 33.20 -13.74
CA ALA A 31 15.39 34.17 -14.63
C ALA A 31 15.50 33.69 -16.08
N GLN A 32 15.69 32.40 -16.28
CA GLN A 32 15.83 31.78 -17.62
C GLN A 32 14.52 31.19 -18.17
N ASN A 33 13.47 31.10 -17.34
CA ASN A 33 12.22 30.40 -17.69
C ASN A 33 10.98 31.21 -17.24
N GLN A 34 11.03 32.55 -17.37
CA GLN A 34 9.98 33.46 -16.88
C GLN A 34 8.60 33.14 -17.45
N ALA A 35 8.52 32.89 -18.76
CA ALA A 35 7.26 32.59 -19.42
C ALA A 35 6.64 31.26 -18.93
N LEU A 36 7.46 30.24 -18.70
CA LEU A 36 7.00 28.97 -18.14
C LEU A 36 6.57 29.14 -16.68
N PHE A 37 7.33 29.89 -15.88
CA PHE A 37 6.94 30.22 -14.50
C PHE A 37 5.61 30.98 -14.42
N ALA A 38 5.36 31.91 -15.36
CA ALA A 38 4.08 32.61 -15.42
C ALA A 38 2.88 31.68 -15.64
N LEU A 39 3.09 30.50 -16.26
CA LEU A 39 2.05 29.50 -16.49
C LEU A 39 1.86 28.54 -15.31
N ILE A 40 2.95 27.95 -14.81
CA ILE A 40 2.86 26.86 -13.85
C ILE A 40 3.17 27.29 -12.40
N GLY A 41 3.68 28.50 -12.21
CA GLY A 41 3.96 29.05 -10.87
C GLY A 41 4.74 28.08 -9.98
N VAL A 42 4.29 27.95 -8.74
CA VAL A 42 4.83 27.04 -7.72
C VAL A 42 3.95 25.83 -7.43
N TYR A 43 3.03 25.48 -8.33
CA TYR A 43 2.10 24.36 -8.12
C TYR A 43 2.80 23.04 -7.82
N TYR A 44 4.00 22.84 -8.35
CA TYR A 44 4.79 21.61 -8.16
C TYR A 44 5.93 21.79 -7.15
N GLY A 45 6.10 23.01 -6.61
CA GLY A 45 7.13 23.35 -5.62
C GLY A 45 8.12 24.43 -6.09
N GLY A 46 9.20 24.59 -5.34
CA GLY A 46 10.16 25.67 -5.51
C GLY A 46 9.92 26.84 -4.54
N ASN A 47 10.79 27.85 -4.56
CA ASN A 47 10.68 29.00 -3.65
C ASN A 47 9.89 30.19 -4.24
N GLY A 48 9.54 30.16 -5.53
CA GLY A 48 8.77 31.19 -6.21
C GLY A 48 9.47 32.55 -6.38
N THR A 49 10.72 32.63 -5.95
CA THR A 49 11.55 33.88 -6.02
C THR A 49 12.70 33.69 -6.99
N THR A 50 13.47 32.64 -6.86
CA THR A 50 14.64 32.35 -7.71
C THR A 50 14.44 31.09 -8.56
N ASN A 51 13.63 30.15 -8.08
CA ASN A 51 13.37 28.87 -8.72
C ASN A 51 11.93 28.42 -8.55
N PHE A 52 11.52 27.49 -9.43
CA PHE A 52 10.28 26.74 -9.37
C PHE A 52 10.54 25.30 -9.78
N GLN A 53 9.65 24.40 -9.39
CA GLN A 53 9.81 22.98 -9.63
C GLN A 53 8.90 22.53 -10.78
N LEU A 54 9.42 21.64 -11.62
CA LEU A 54 8.65 20.94 -12.64
C LEU A 54 7.85 19.80 -12.03
N PRO A 55 6.75 19.35 -12.69
CA PRO A 55 6.02 18.17 -12.25
C PRO A 55 6.94 16.94 -12.20
N ASN A 56 6.72 16.07 -11.21
CA ASN A 56 7.37 14.79 -11.09
C ASN A 56 6.38 13.67 -11.42
N LEU A 57 6.51 13.09 -12.61
CA LEU A 57 5.66 12.00 -13.10
C LEU A 57 6.32 10.62 -12.97
N ASN A 58 7.55 10.54 -12.44
CA ASN A 58 8.24 9.27 -12.24
C ASN A 58 7.51 8.42 -11.20
N GLY A 59 7.09 7.21 -11.59
CA GLY A 59 6.36 6.29 -10.72
C GLY A 59 4.93 6.75 -10.37
N ARG A 60 4.34 7.70 -11.11
CA ARG A 60 3.02 8.26 -10.83
C ARG A 60 2.08 8.15 -12.02
N THR A 61 0.81 7.90 -11.73
CA THR A 61 -0.29 7.99 -12.69
C THR A 61 -0.82 9.41 -12.70
N ILE A 62 -1.16 9.92 -13.89
CA ILE A 62 -1.75 11.25 -14.08
C ILE A 62 -3.24 11.19 -13.72
N VAL A 63 -3.69 12.12 -12.88
CA VAL A 63 -5.10 12.29 -12.50
C VAL A 63 -5.54 13.69 -12.89
N GLY A 64 -6.77 13.84 -13.36
CA GLY A 64 -7.36 15.15 -13.71
C GLY A 64 -7.59 16.01 -12.45
N THR A 65 -7.36 17.32 -12.58
CA THR A 65 -7.68 18.27 -11.51
C THR A 65 -9.19 18.43 -11.34
N GLY A 66 -9.64 18.75 -10.14
CA GLY A 66 -11.06 18.99 -9.82
C GLY A 66 -11.60 18.06 -8.74
N SER A 67 -12.92 18.08 -8.54
CA SER A 67 -13.58 17.24 -7.55
C SER A 67 -14.11 15.95 -8.17
N SER A 68 -13.82 14.81 -7.55
CA SER A 68 -14.39 13.52 -7.94
C SER A 68 -15.85 13.41 -7.50
N LYS A 69 -16.58 12.43 -8.06
CA LYS A 69 -17.95 12.12 -7.64
C LYS A 69 -18.03 11.67 -6.17
N SER A 70 -16.95 11.14 -5.61
CA SER A 70 -16.84 10.74 -4.20
C SER A 70 -16.56 11.92 -3.25
N GLY A 71 -16.44 13.15 -3.75
CA GLY A 71 -16.19 14.35 -2.95
C GLY A 71 -14.71 14.66 -2.71
N THR A 72 -13.79 13.83 -3.20
CA THR A 72 -12.35 14.10 -3.08
C THR A 72 -11.95 15.20 -4.04
N ASN A 73 -11.27 16.23 -3.54
CA ASN A 73 -10.74 17.32 -4.36
C ASN A 73 -9.29 17.04 -4.74
N TYR A 74 -8.96 17.20 -6.02
CA TYR A 74 -7.63 17.02 -6.60
C TYR A 74 -7.10 18.37 -7.13
N PRO A 75 -6.50 19.20 -6.28
CA PRO A 75 -5.87 20.44 -6.75
C PRO A 75 -4.63 20.13 -7.59
N ILE A 76 -4.36 21.03 -8.56
CA ILE A 76 -3.20 20.89 -9.44
C ILE A 76 -1.90 20.80 -8.62
N GLY A 77 -1.00 19.92 -9.01
CA GLY A 77 0.29 19.70 -8.36
C GLY A 77 0.27 18.80 -7.12
N GLN A 78 -0.91 18.41 -6.61
CA GLN A 78 -1.00 17.55 -5.43
C GLN A 78 -0.55 16.11 -5.75
N PRO A 79 0.47 15.58 -5.06
CA PRO A 79 0.80 14.15 -5.12
C PRO A 79 -0.12 13.35 -4.21
N GLY A 80 -0.34 12.08 -4.55
CA GLY A 80 -1.15 11.15 -3.75
C GLY A 80 -0.81 9.70 -4.03
N GLY A 81 -1.43 8.80 -3.24
CA GLY A 81 -1.22 7.36 -3.35
C GLY A 81 0.06 6.86 -2.68
N ALA A 82 0.26 5.54 -2.71
CA ALA A 82 1.43 4.87 -2.19
C ALA A 82 1.88 3.77 -3.15
N GLU A 83 3.18 3.66 -3.40
CA GLU A 83 3.78 2.63 -4.26
C GLU A 83 3.82 1.27 -3.59
N THR A 84 3.90 1.25 -2.25
CA THR A 84 3.90 0.03 -1.44
C THR A 84 2.94 0.19 -0.28
N VAL A 85 2.30 -0.89 0.15
CA VAL A 85 1.35 -0.90 1.27
C VAL A 85 1.68 -2.06 2.20
N THR A 86 1.73 -1.78 3.50
CA THR A 86 1.76 -2.78 4.55
C THR A 86 0.35 -2.95 5.10
N LEU A 87 -0.16 -4.17 5.06
CA LEU A 87 -1.48 -4.47 5.62
C LEU A 87 -1.45 -4.38 7.15
N ASN A 88 -2.44 -3.74 7.72
CA ASN A 88 -2.70 -3.72 9.16
C ASN A 88 -3.92 -4.60 9.50
N LEU A 89 -4.13 -4.88 10.79
CA LEU A 89 -5.20 -5.76 11.25
C LEU A 89 -6.60 -5.31 10.80
N ASN A 90 -6.84 -4.01 10.68
CA ASN A 90 -8.14 -3.46 10.28
C ASN A 90 -8.42 -3.63 8.78
N GLN A 91 -7.40 -3.96 7.98
CA GLN A 91 -7.50 -4.18 6.54
C GLN A 91 -7.66 -5.65 6.17
N LEU A 92 -7.52 -6.56 7.15
CA LEU A 92 -7.79 -7.98 6.96
C LEU A 92 -9.27 -8.25 7.14
N PRO A 93 -9.86 -9.16 6.33
CA PRO A 93 -11.21 -9.63 6.58
C PRO A 93 -11.34 -10.21 7.98
N GLN A 94 -12.47 -9.97 8.62
CA GLN A 94 -12.75 -10.55 9.93
C GLN A 94 -12.81 -12.07 9.80
N HIS A 95 -11.98 -12.75 10.55
CA HIS A 95 -11.92 -14.22 10.56
C HIS A 95 -11.62 -14.72 11.97
N ASN A 96 -11.96 -16.01 12.26
CA ASN A 96 -11.64 -16.71 13.50
C ASN A 96 -11.16 -18.13 13.18
N HIS A 97 -10.40 -18.69 14.11
CA HIS A 97 -9.98 -20.08 14.09
C HIS A 97 -10.60 -20.78 15.28
N LEU A 98 -11.39 -21.82 15.02
CA LEU A 98 -11.99 -22.62 16.06
C LEU A 98 -11.09 -23.83 16.33
N LEU A 99 -10.63 -23.96 17.56
CA LEU A 99 -10.03 -25.21 18.02
C LEU A 99 -11.18 -26.20 18.25
N ARG A 100 -11.25 -27.23 17.42
CA ARG A 100 -12.25 -28.31 17.58
C ARG A 100 -11.67 -29.40 18.44
N VAL A 101 -12.44 -29.87 19.41
CA VAL A 101 -12.14 -31.02 20.23
C VAL A 101 -13.17 -32.11 19.96
N SER A 102 -12.76 -33.37 20.05
CA SER A 102 -13.67 -34.50 19.93
C SER A 102 -14.37 -34.78 21.26
N SER A 103 -15.66 -35.06 21.22
CA SER A 103 -16.40 -35.56 22.38
C SER A 103 -16.15 -37.04 22.65
N VAL A 104 -15.51 -37.74 21.73
CA VAL A 104 -15.10 -39.15 21.87
C VAL A 104 -13.61 -39.20 21.98
N TYR A 105 -13.08 -39.81 23.03
CA TYR A 105 -11.65 -40.08 23.17
C TYR A 105 -11.32 -41.49 22.71
N ASP A 106 -10.32 -41.60 21.86
CA ASP A 106 -9.70 -42.87 21.54
C ASP A 106 -8.26 -42.84 22.11
N LEU A 107 -7.80 -43.98 22.61
CA LEU A 107 -6.46 -44.12 23.16
C LEU A 107 -5.40 -44.26 22.07
N GLY A 108 -5.71 -43.83 20.86
CA GLY A 108 -4.82 -43.84 19.71
C GLY A 108 -3.69 -42.86 19.79
N SER A 109 -2.78 -42.91 18.82
CA SER A 109 -1.60 -42.08 18.71
C SER A 109 -1.93 -40.58 18.63
N PRO A 110 -1.23 -39.69 19.35
CA PRO A 110 -1.47 -38.24 19.29
C PRO A 110 -1.17 -37.63 17.92
N SER A 111 -0.54 -38.34 17.00
CA SER A 111 -0.16 -37.84 15.69
C SER A 111 -1.32 -37.70 14.70
N THR A 112 -2.48 -38.31 14.97
CA THR A 112 -3.64 -38.31 14.06
C THR A 112 -4.96 -37.98 14.74
N ASN A 113 -4.96 -37.68 16.05
CA ASN A 113 -6.18 -37.50 16.84
C ASN A 113 -6.34 -36.05 17.29
N PHE A 114 -7.61 -35.61 17.36
CA PHE A 114 -7.98 -34.33 17.95
C PHE A 114 -7.82 -34.37 19.47
N LEU A 115 -7.62 -33.19 20.09
CA LEU A 115 -7.70 -33.04 21.53
C LEU A 115 -9.07 -33.55 21.98
N GLY A 116 -9.11 -34.57 22.84
CA GLY A 116 -10.32 -35.14 23.38
C GLY A 116 -10.72 -34.42 24.67
N ASN A 117 -12.01 -34.39 24.97
CA ASN A 117 -12.50 -34.00 26.27
C ASN A 117 -12.33 -35.21 27.22
N PRO A 118 -11.50 -35.09 28.26
CA PRO A 118 -11.29 -36.19 29.20
C PRO A 118 -12.41 -36.28 30.24
N ASP A 119 -13.64 -35.92 29.89
CA ASP A 119 -14.76 -36.10 30.83
C ASP A 119 -15.05 -37.59 31.01
N ILE A 120 -14.30 -38.17 31.95
CA ILE A 120 -14.41 -39.57 32.31
C ILE A 120 -15.61 -39.74 33.24
N LYS A 121 -16.80 -39.57 32.71
CA LYS A 121 -18.04 -40.13 33.31
C LYS A 121 -18.32 -41.49 32.68
N GLY A 122 -17.40 -42.39 32.80
CA GLY A 122 -17.57 -43.79 32.38
C GLY A 122 -17.38 -44.68 33.57
N THR A 123 -18.44 -45.29 34.04
CA THR A 123 -18.49 -46.47 34.86
C THR A 123 -17.76 -47.60 34.19
N SER A 124 -16.44 -47.62 34.22
CA SER A 124 -15.65 -48.79 33.82
C SER A 124 -14.64 -49.09 34.94
N PRO A 125 -14.58 -50.32 35.42
CA PRO A 125 -13.72 -50.70 36.55
C PRO A 125 -12.30 -50.92 36.05
N VAL A 126 -11.61 -49.85 35.65
CA VAL A 126 -10.18 -49.88 35.44
C VAL A 126 -9.55 -48.97 36.49
N SER A 127 -9.30 -49.61 37.65
CA SER A 127 -8.46 -49.09 38.68
C SER A 127 -7.11 -48.62 38.10
N ASN A 128 -6.69 -47.38 38.46
CA ASN A 128 -5.40 -46.76 38.17
C ASN A 128 -5.25 -45.92 36.91
N LYS A 129 -6.32 -45.25 36.43
CA LYS A 129 -6.10 -44.10 35.55
C LYS A 129 -6.16 -42.84 36.37
N ALA A 130 -5.05 -42.15 36.48
CA ALA A 130 -5.01 -40.79 36.99
C ALA A 130 -5.94 -39.95 36.12
N ASN A 131 -6.89 -39.24 36.75
CA ASN A 131 -7.78 -38.31 36.04
C ASN A 131 -6.92 -37.18 35.48
N VAL A 132 -6.63 -37.23 34.20
CA VAL A 132 -5.97 -36.11 33.53
C VAL A 132 -7.06 -35.06 33.19
N ASN A 133 -7.23 -34.10 34.09
CA ASN A 133 -8.08 -32.95 33.79
C ASN A 133 -7.32 -32.02 32.84
N LEU A 134 -7.66 -32.06 31.56
CA LEU A 134 -7.12 -31.17 30.57
C LEU A 134 -7.73 -29.75 30.63
N TYR A 135 -8.80 -29.56 31.41
CA TYR A 135 -9.44 -28.28 31.68
C TYR A 135 -9.73 -28.11 33.14
N SER A 136 -9.34 -26.98 33.72
CA SER A 136 -9.69 -26.61 35.10
C SER A 136 -10.78 -25.54 35.08
N PRO A 137 -11.88 -25.69 35.82
CA PRO A 137 -12.89 -24.64 35.95
C PRO A 137 -12.40 -23.43 36.76
N ASN A 138 -11.27 -23.56 37.46
CA ASN A 138 -10.69 -22.49 38.25
C ASN A 138 -9.50 -21.91 37.51
N ALA A 139 -9.43 -20.57 37.42
CA ALA A 139 -8.27 -19.84 36.94
C ALA A 139 -7.11 -19.94 37.97
N GLY A 140 -6.48 -21.08 38.03
CA GLY A 140 -5.18 -21.23 38.70
C GLY A 140 -4.07 -20.52 37.90
N THR A 141 -2.84 -20.72 38.28
CA THR A 141 -1.69 -20.18 37.51
C THR A 141 -1.76 -20.74 36.09
N LEU A 142 -2.12 -19.85 35.12
CA LEU A 142 -2.18 -20.23 33.72
C LEU A 142 -0.76 -20.38 33.19
N THR A 143 -0.37 -21.59 32.81
CA THR A 143 0.86 -21.86 32.08
C THR A 143 0.50 -21.90 30.60
N ALA A 144 1.18 -21.09 29.79
CA ALA A 144 0.99 -21.11 28.35
C ALA A 144 1.33 -22.50 27.79
N MET A 145 0.43 -23.09 27.02
CA MET A 145 0.77 -24.27 26.23
C MET A 145 1.91 -23.93 25.27
N ALA A 146 2.73 -24.91 24.95
CA ALA A 146 3.70 -24.76 23.87
C ALA A 146 2.98 -24.21 22.63
N PRO A 147 3.56 -23.22 21.91
CA PRO A 147 2.88 -22.59 20.81
C PRO A 147 2.59 -23.61 19.70
N CYS A 148 1.37 -24.11 19.68
CA CYS A 148 0.87 -25.00 18.64
C CYS A 148 0.29 -24.23 17.43
N ILE A 149 0.07 -22.92 17.61
CA ILE A 149 -0.32 -22.01 16.56
C ILE A 149 0.79 -20.95 16.46
N THR A 150 1.55 -21.00 15.39
CA THR A 150 2.58 -20.00 15.11
C THR A 150 1.96 -18.77 14.48
N SER A 151 2.48 -17.60 14.80
CA SER A 151 2.11 -16.38 14.07
C SER A 151 2.55 -16.51 12.62
N THR A 152 1.65 -16.20 11.70
CA THR A 152 1.94 -16.15 10.27
C THR A 152 1.88 -14.70 9.81
N GLY A 153 2.81 -14.32 8.93
CA GLY A 153 2.92 -12.97 8.40
C GLY A 153 4.22 -12.29 8.82
N SER A 154 4.74 -11.46 7.95
CA SER A 154 6.03 -10.78 8.15
C SER A 154 5.90 -9.27 8.30
N ASN A 155 4.68 -8.72 8.17
CA ASN A 155 4.43 -7.27 8.12
C ASN A 155 5.26 -6.54 7.04
N LEU A 156 5.71 -7.27 6.01
CA LEU A 156 6.43 -6.68 4.91
C LEU A 156 5.46 -5.93 3.98
N PRO A 157 5.87 -4.77 3.45
CA PRO A 157 5.07 -4.08 2.46
C PRO A 157 5.03 -4.88 1.16
N HIS A 158 3.88 -4.87 0.51
CA HIS A 158 3.70 -5.41 -0.84
C HIS A 158 3.59 -4.29 -1.86
N GLU A 159 3.94 -4.61 -3.11
CA GLU A 159 3.83 -3.71 -4.25
C GLU A 159 2.35 -3.36 -4.52
N ASN A 160 2.04 -2.06 -4.58
CA ASN A 160 0.67 -1.54 -4.80
C ASN A 160 0.52 -0.87 -6.17
N ARG A 161 1.57 -0.86 -6.99
CA ARG A 161 1.50 -0.30 -8.35
C ARG A 161 0.76 -1.26 -9.28
N GLN A 162 -0.12 -0.71 -10.12
CA GLN A 162 -0.73 -1.47 -11.21
C GLN A 162 0.34 -1.86 -12.25
N PRO A 163 0.10 -2.88 -13.10
CA PRO A 163 0.98 -3.17 -14.23
C PRO A 163 1.21 -1.91 -15.07
N TYR A 164 2.46 -1.59 -15.37
CA TYR A 164 2.83 -0.35 -16.05
C TYR A 164 3.87 -0.58 -17.14
N LEU A 165 3.91 0.34 -18.11
CA LEU A 165 4.96 0.47 -19.11
C LEU A 165 5.57 1.86 -19.00
N VAL A 166 6.88 1.92 -18.90
CA VAL A 166 7.61 3.19 -18.73
C VAL A 166 7.79 3.87 -20.07
N ILE A 167 7.34 5.12 -20.16
CA ILE A 167 7.59 6.05 -21.26
C ILE A 167 8.05 7.38 -20.68
N ASN A 168 8.69 8.21 -21.52
CA ASN A 168 9.26 9.47 -21.08
C ASN A 168 8.22 10.61 -21.19
N TYR A 169 7.84 11.20 -20.06
CA TYR A 169 7.02 12.41 -20.05
C TYR A 169 7.91 13.64 -20.01
N CYS A 170 7.73 14.53 -20.96
CA CYS A 170 8.49 15.79 -21.04
C CYS A 170 7.53 16.98 -21.08
N ILE A 171 7.99 18.11 -20.52
CA ILE A 171 7.32 19.41 -20.58
C ILE A 171 8.06 20.33 -21.54
N ALA A 172 7.30 21.08 -22.35
CA ALA A 172 7.85 22.07 -23.25
C ALA A 172 8.29 23.32 -22.50
N THR A 173 9.56 23.66 -22.60
CA THR A 173 10.15 24.90 -22.05
C THR A 173 10.22 26.03 -23.10
N GLN A 174 9.89 25.72 -24.35
CA GLN A 174 9.80 26.63 -25.48
C GLN A 174 8.54 26.31 -26.28
N GLY A 175 7.85 27.33 -26.78
CA GLY A 175 6.62 27.16 -27.55
C GLY A 175 5.73 28.40 -27.50
N ILE A 176 4.53 28.27 -28.08
CA ILE A 176 3.53 29.34 -28.09
C ILE A 176 2.96 29.51 -26.67
N PHE A 177 2.93 30.74 -26.16
CA PHE A 177 2.27 31.03 -24.90
C PHE A 177 0.75 30.85 -25.06
N PRO A 178 0.09 29.97 -24.25
CA PRO A 178 -1.35 29.79 -24.36
C PRO A 178 -2.08 31.08 -23.95
N SER A 179 -2.88 31.61 -24.87
CA SER A 179 -3.74 32.75 -24.57
C SER A 179 -4.89 32.35 -23.64
N ARG A 180 -5.15 33.18 -22.62
CA ARG A 180 -6.40 33.06 -21.86
C ARG A 180 -7.53 33.56 -22.74
N GLN A 181 -8.50 32.72 -23.02
CA GLN A 181 -9.80 33.16 -23.51
C GLN A 181 -10.68 33.63 -22.35
#